data_ae93215484da744916f29d8244ceaa68
#
_entry.id   ae93215484da744916f29d8244ceaa68
#
_cell.length_a   1.000
_cell.length_b   1.000
_cell.length_c   1.000
_cell.angle_alpha   90.00
_cell.angle_beta   90.00
_cell.angle_gamma   90.00
#
_symmetry.space_group_name_H-M   'P 1'
#
loop_
_entity.id
_entity.type
_entity.pdbx_description
1 polymer ?
#
loop_
_entity_poly.entity_id
_entity_poly.type
_entity_poly.pdbx_seq_one_letter_code
_entity_poly.pdbx_strand_id
1 'polypeptide(L)'
;TRDDVERAAAHLAAPRPSAEEEMMVMPLEGPRAIIAERMHRSVQETAQVTLTMEVDATNLVEARTQVRYKTQGGSLVPPSYNAVLVKLVAEALAEYPYMNASLVEGAIHLKRDIHVGVAVDTERGLLVPVVRHADRKSIAQIDQELRTLAQRAQTGQSTLDDLSGGTFTITNLGALGVDAFTPIINY
;
A
#
# COMPACT_ATOMS: atom_id res chain seq x y z
N THR A 1 43.40 -26.37 -36.93
CA THR A 1 43.94 -27.74 -37.13
C THR A 1 43.01 -28.75 -36.39
N ARG A 2 43.18 -30.06 -36.68
CA ARG A 2 42.35 -31.12 -36.02
C ARG A 2 42.52 -31.06 -34.50
N ASP A 3 43.68 -30.74 -34.00
CA ASP A 3 43.98 -30.58 -32.56
C ASP A 3 43.28 -29.38 -31.92
N ASP A 4 42.96 -28.34 -32.68
CA ASP A 4 42.19 -27.19 -32.16
C ASP A 4 40.72 -27.53 -32.02
N VAL A 5 40.19 -28.37 -32.92
CA VAL A 5 38.81 -28.88 -32.84
C VAL A 5 38.67 -29.86 -31.69
N GLU A 6 39.62 -30.76 -31.49
CA GLU A 6 39.63 -31.73 -30.38
C GLU A 6 39.77 -31.01 -29.02
N ARG A 7 40.61 -29.95 -28.93
CA ARG A 7 40.67 -29.10 -27.71
C ARG A 7 39.38 -28.33 -27.45
N ALA A 8 38.77 -27.78 -28.50
CA ALA A 8 37.48 -27.12 -28.36
C ALA A 8 36.34 -28.09 -27.94
N ALA A 9 36.35 -29.30 -28.51
CA ALA A 9 35.40 -30.35 -28.14
C ALA A 9 35.62 -30.85 -26.69
N ALA A 10 36.88 -30.97 -26.25
CA ALA A 10 37.18 -31.33 -24.85
C ALA A 10 36.77 -30.23 -23.86
N HIS A 11 36.83 -28.96 -24.26
CA HIS A 11 36.37 -27.83 -23.42
C HIS A 11 34.85 -27.76 -23.35
N LEU A 12 34.13 -28.19 -24.40
CA LEU A 12 32.66 -28.29 -24.42
C LEU A 12 32.17 -29.53 -23.69
N ALA A 13 33.01 -30.59 -23.62
CA ALA A 13 32.67 -31.84 -22.93
C ALA A 13 33.09 -31.87 -21.46
N ALA A 14 33.81 -30.86 -20.97
CA ALA A 14 34.04 -30.71 -19.54
C ALA A 14 32.68 -30.57 -18.85
N PRO A 15 32.32 -31.43 -17.86
CA PRO A 15 31.11 -31.24 -17.08
C PRO A 15 31.24 -29.83 -16.53
N ARG A 16 30.29 -28.95 -16.91
CA ARG A 16 30.07 -27.73 -16.15
C ARG A 16 29.91 -28.16 -14.70
N PRO A 17 30.66 -27.59 -13.76
CA PRO A 17 30.38 -27.85 -12.37
C PRO A 17 28.87 -27.63 -12.26
N SER A 18 28.14 -28.68 -11.88
CA SER A 18 26.79 -28.56 -11.41
C SER A 18 26.90 -27.62 -10.22
N ALA A 19 26.67 -26.33 -10.47
CA ALA A 19 26.27 -25.44 -9.42
C ALA A 19 24.91 -25.98 -8.94
N GLU A 20 24.90 -27.00 -8.12
CA GLU A 20 24.00 -27.07 -7.01
C GLU A 20 24.34 -25.80 -6.20
N GLU A 21 23.84 -24.64 -6.71
CA GLU A 21 23.69 -23.45 -5.90
C GLU A 21 22.97 -23.97 -4.67
N GLU A 22 23.63 -23.98 -3.53
CA GLU A 22 23.01 -24.25 -2.24
C GLU A 22 21.86 -23.26 -2.15
N MET A 23 20.69 -23.71 -2.54
CA MET A 23 19.48 -22.91 -2.54
C MET A 23 19.18 -22.58 -1.08
N MET A 24 19.44 -21.36 -0.69
CA MET A 24 19.13 -20.90 0.68
C MET A 24 17.62 -20.95 0.89
N VAL A 25 17.14 -21.97 1.57
CA VAL A 25 15.72 -22.11 1.91
C VAL A 25 15.44 -21.27 3.15
N MET A 26 14.62 -20.23 2.98
CA MET A 26 14.12 -19.43 4.09
C MET A 26 12.68 -19.86 4.40
N PRO A 27 12.38 -20.35 5.60
CA PRO A 27 11.00 -20.67 5.97
C PRO A 27 10.14 -19.40 6.00
N LEU A 28 8.92 -19.53 5.52
CA LEU A 28 7.93 -18.46 5.54
C LEU A 28 7.18 -18.51 6.87
N GLU A 29 7.59 -17.66 7.83
CA GLU A 29 7.07 -17.68 9.20
C GLU A 29 6.61 -16.28 9.65
N GLY A 30 5.85 -16.26 10.75
CA GLY A 30 5.41 -15.03 11.41
C GLY A 30 4.54 -14.13 10.55
N PRO A 31 4.69 -12.80 10.62
CA PRO A 31 3.85 -11.85 9.87
C PRO A 31 3.88 -12.06 8.36
N ARG A 32 5.01 -12.47 7.80
CA ARG A 32 5.15 -12.71 6.35
C ARG A 32 4.29 -13.90 5.89
N ALA A 33 4.16 -14.95 6.69
CA ALA A 33 3.27 -16.07 6.38
C ALA A 33 1.81 -15.62 6.33
N ILE A 34 1.39 -14.81 7.28
CA ILE A 34 0.03 -14.26 7.35
C ILE A 34 -0.25 -13.35 6.13
N ILE A 35 0.69 -12.49 5.78
CA ILE A 35 0.57 -11.62 4.60
C ILE A 35 0.45 -12.47 3.32
N ALA A 36 1.31 -13.46 3.14
CA ALA A 36 1.29 -14.33 1.97
C ALA A 36 -0.04 -15.06 1.84
N GLU A 37 -0.56 -15.64 2.93
CA GLU A 37 -1.86 -16.30 2.94
C GLU A 37 -3.00 -15.35 2.58
N ARG A 38 -3.04 -14.16 3.20
CA ARG A 38 -4.10 -13.16 2.92
C ARG A 38 -4.05 -12.66 1.49
N MET A 39 -2.88 -12.35 0.96
CA MET A 39 -2.73 -11.88 -0.42
C MET A 39 -3.11 -12.98 -1.42
N HIS A 40 -2.71 -14.22 -1.16
CA HIS A 40 -3.11 -15.35 -1.98
C HIS A 40 -4.64 -15.53 -1.98
N ARG A 41 -5.24 -15.55 -0.80
CA ARG A 41 -6.70 -15.66 -0.65
C ARG A 41 -7.42 -14.51 -1.38
N SER A 42 -6.97 -13.28 -1.21
CA SER A 42 -7.55 -12.11 -1.88
C SER A 42 -7.61 -12.31 -3.41
N VAL A 43 -6.51 -12.72 -4.01
CA VAL A 43 -6.44 -12.95 -5.47
C VAL A 43 -7.35 -14.11 -5.91
N GLN A 44 -7.52 -15.14 -5.08
CA GLN A 44 -8.36 -16.29 -5.41
C GLN A 44 -9.86 -16.03 -5.24
N GLU A 45 -10.24 -15.22 -4.26
CA GLU A 45 -11.64 -15.01 -3.88
C GLU A 45 -12.27 -13.73 -4.44
N THR A 46 -11.46 -12.80 -4.96
CA THR A 46 -11.96 -11.51 -5.48
C THR A 46 -11.78 -11.36 -6.98
N ALA A 47 -12.80 -10.81 -7.65
CA ALA A 47 -12.74 -10.41 -9.05
C ALA A 47 -12.17 -8.99 -9.15
N GLN A 48 -10.86 -8.86 -9.12
CA GLN A 48 -10.18 -7.56 -9.14
C GLN A 48 -10.20 -6.94 -10.54
N VAL A 49 -10.53 -5.66 -10.62
CA VAL A 49 -10.45 -4.85 -11.86
C VAL A 49 -9.56 -3.65 -11.59
N THR A 50 -8.55 -3.46 -12.42
CA THR A 50 -7.66 -2.29 -12.34
C THR A 50 -8.03 -1.27 -13.39
N LEU A 51 -8.32 -0.04 -12.97
CA LEU A 51 -8.49 1.10 -13.84
C LEU A 51 -7.29 2.03 -13.68
N THR A 52 -6.78 2.55 -14.79
CA THR A 52 -5.67 3.52 -14.79
C THR A 52 -6.15 4.81 -15.44
N MET A 53 -5.90 5.93 -14.78
CA MET A 53 -6.25 7.25 -15.28
C MET A 53 -5.11 8.22 -14.96
N GLU A 54 -4.79 9.09 -15.92
CA GLU A 54 -3.90 10.22 -15.74
C GLU A 54 -4.72 11.47 -15.41
N VAL A 55 -4.34 12.20 -14.36
CA VAL A 55 -5.10 13.37 -13.88
C VAL A 55 -4.14 14.55 -13.70
N ASP A 56 -4.54 15.73 -14.21
CA ASP A 56 -3.83 16.98 -13.95
C ASP A 56 -3.99 17.39 -12.49
N ALA A 57 -2.89 17.34 -11.73
CA ALA A 57 -2.85 17.68 -10.32
C ALA A 57 -2.32 19.11 -10.03
N THR A 58 -2.16 19.95 -11.06
CA THR A 58 -1.57 21.29 -10.92
C THR A 58 -2.27 22.11 -9.84
N ASN A 59 -3.60 22.22 -9.90
CA ASN A 59 -4.38 22.98 -8.92
C ASN A 59 -4.28 22.42 -7.51
N LEU A 60 -4.18 21.08 -7.35
CA LEU A 60 -3.99 20.45 -6.05
C LEU A 60 -2.62 20.80 -5.46
N VAL A 61 -1.57 20.77 -6.26
CA VAL A 61 -0.21 21.13 -5.84
C VAL A 61 -0.13 22.59 -5.43
N GLU A 62 -0.71 23.49 -6.21
CA GLU A 62 -0.76 24.92 -5.91
C GLU A 62 -1.55 25.21 -4.62
N ALA A 63 -2.76 24.67 -4.49
CA ALA A 63 -3.59 24.82 -3.30
C ALA A 63 -2.87 24.30 -2.05
N ARG A 64 -2.20 23.13 -2.13
CA ARG A 64 -1.42 22.58 -1.03
C ARG A 64 -0.29 23.52 -0.58
N THR A 65 0.39 24.20 -1.51
CA THR A 65 1.48 25.14 -1.15
C THR A 65 0.97 26.36 -0.39
N GLN A 66 -0.28 26.75 -0.61
CA GLN A 66 -0.93 27.89 0.04
C GLN A 66 -1.53 27.52 1.40
N VAL A 67 -1.99 26.29 1.57
CA VAL A 67 -2.59 25.81 2.83
C VAL A 67 -1.51 25.55 3.87
N ARG A 68 -1.64 26.23 5.00
CA ARG A 68 -0.77 26.03 6.18
C ARG A 68 -1.65 25.81 7.39
N TYR A 69 -1.32 24.86 8.22
CA TYR A 69 -1.98 24.67 9.50
C TYR A 69 -0.94 24.58 10.63
N LYS A 70 -1.38 24.90 11.84
CA LYS A 70 -0.53 24.87 13.03
C LYS A 70 -0.49 23.47 13.61
N THR A 71 0.70 22.90 13.73
CA THR A 71 0.90 21.61 14.40
C THR A 71 0.78 21.76 15.91
N GLN A 72 0.69 20.65 16.64
CA GLN A 72 0.72 20.65 18.11
C GLN A 72 2.00 21.28 18.66
N GLY A 73 3.10 21.23 17.95
CA GLY A 73 4.37 21.92 18.27
C GLY A 73 4.41 23.39 17.89
N GLY A 74 3.31 23.97 17.39
CA GLY A 74 3.20 25.38 17.01
C GLY A 74 3.74 25.76 15.64
N SER A 75 4.38 24.85 14.92
CA SER A 75 4.92 25.09 13.58
C SER A 75 3.82 25.13 12.52
N LEU A 76 3.97 26.02 11.52
CA LEU A 76 3.10 26.07 10.35
C LEU A 76 3.65 25.15 9.25
N VAL A 77 2.91 24.12 8.90
CA VAL A 77 3.29 23.16 7.88
C VAL A 77 2.19 22.98 6.82
N PRO A 78 2.53 22.65 5.57
CA PRO A 78 1.54 22.21 4.60
C PRO A 78 1.10 20.78 4.94
N PRO A 79 -0.15 20.40 4.60
CA PRO A 79 -0.58 19.02 4.75
C PRO A 79 0.20 18.10 3.80
N SER A 80 0.32 16.83 4.15
CA SER A 80 0.86 15.83 3.24
C SER A 80 -0.07 15.59 2.05
N TYR A 81 0.46 15.11 0.92
CA TYR A 81 -0.38 14.69 -0.20
C TYR A 81 -1.35 13.57 0.21
N ASN A 82 -0.88 12.63 1.03
CA ASN A 82 -1.74 11.56 1.54
C ASN A 82 -2.94 12.09 2.32
N ALA A 83 -2.77 13.13 3.15
CA ALA A 83 -3.88 13.73 3.89
C ALA A 83 -4.92 14.38 2.96
N VAL A 84 -4.46 15.04 1.90
CA VAL A 84 -5.34 15.63 0.88
C VAL A 84 -6.08 14.53 0.12
N LEU A 85 -5.37 13.47 -0.31
CA LEU A 85 -5.98 12.32 -1.00
C LEU A 85 -6.99 11.59 -0.14
N VAL A 86 -6.70 11.36 1.15
CA VAL A 86 -7.64 10.76 2.09
C VAL A 86 -8.92 11.58 2.19
N LYS A 87 -8.81 12.91 2.27
CA LYS A 87 -10.00 13.78 2.33
C LYS A 87 -10.81 13.72 1.04
N LEU A 88 -10.17 13.83 -0.13
CA LEU A 88 -10.85 13.75 -1.43
C LEU A 88 -11.54 12.40 -1.64
N VAL A 89 -10.86 11.31 -1.31
CA VAL A 89 -11.44 9.96 -1.38
C VAL A 89 -12.61 9.81 -0.43
N ALA A 90 -12.50 10.32 0.80
CA ALA A 90 -13.59 10.24 1.77
C ALA A 90 -14.84 11.02 1.32
N GLU A 91 -14.68 12.17 0.69
CA GLU A 91 -15.78 12.93 0.10
C GLU A 91 -16.40 12.21 -1.09
N ALA A 92 -15.57 11.63 -1.98
CA ALA A 92 -16.05 10.83 -3.10
C ALA A 92 -16.82 9.58 -2.63
N LEU A 93 -16.36 8.87 -1.59
CA LEU A 93 -17.05 7.72 -1.04
C LEU A 93 -18.40 8.09 -0.39
N ALA A 94 -18.53 9.29 0.16
CA ALA A 94 -19.80 9.81 0.67
C ALA A 94 -20.80 10.09 -0.47
N GLU A 95 -20.30 10.57 -1.61
CA GLU A 95 -21.10 10.83 -2.81
C GLU A 95 -21.46 9.53 -3.55
N TYR A 96 -20.54 8.56 -3.56
CA TYR A 96 -20.69 7.28 -4.27
C TYR A 96 -20.67 6.08 -3.30
N PRO A 97 -21.73 5.83 -2.53
CA PRO A 97 -21.71 4.85 -1.44
C PRO A 97 -21.49 3.39 -1.89
N TYR A 98 -21.77 3.06 -3.16
CA TYR A 98 -21.45 1.75 -3.71
C TYR A 98 -19.94 1.47 -3.78
N MET A 99 -19.10 2.51 -3.81
CA MET A 99 -17.65 2.37 -3.74
C MET A 99 -17.15 2.11 -2.30
N ASN A 100 -18.01 2.32 -1.29
CA ASN A 100 -17.74 2.01 0.12
C ASN A 100 -18.58 0.81 0.58
N ALA A 101 -18.46 -0.30 -0.14
CA ALA A 101 -19.28 -1.49 0.06
C ALA A 101 -18.45 -2.77 0.16
N SER A 102 -19.01 -3.80 0.75
CA SER A 102 -18.44 -5.15 0.79
C SER A 102 -19.49 -6.16 0.31
N LEU A 103 -19.04 -7.23 -0.33
CA LEU A 103 -19.87 -8.39 -0.65
C LEU A 103 -19.78 -9.40 0.51
N VAL A 104 -20.88 -9.66 1.17
CA VAL A 104 -20.98 -10.60 2.30
C VAL A 104 -22.14 -11.54 2.04
N GLU A 105 -21.90 -12.84 2.01
CA GLU A 105 -22.95 -13.89 1.85
C GLU A 105 -23.90 -13.62 0.66
N GLY A 106 -23.36 -13.13 -0.45
CA GLY A 106 -24.13 -12.83 -1.66
C GLY A 106 -24.94 -11.52 -1.64
N ALA A 107 -24.79 -10.69 -0.59
CA ALA A 107 -25.43 -9.37 -0.45
C ALA A 107 -24.39 -8.25 -0.46
N ILE A 108 -24.76 -7.10 -1.05
CA ILE A 108 -23.94 -5.89 -1.03
C ILE A 108 -24.23 -5.11 0.24
N HIS A 109 -23.22 -4.97 1.10
CA HIS A 109 -23.30 -4.23 2.35
C HIS A 109 -22.67 -2.85 2.17
N LEU A 110 -23.50 -1.80 2.05
CA LEU A 110 -23.04 -0.42 2.00
C LEU A 110 -22.59 0.04 3.39
N LYS A 111 -21.36 0.49 3.51
CA LYS A 111 -20.82 0.99 4.77
C LYS A 111 -21.21 2.44 4.96
N ARG A 112 -21.77 2.78 6.13
CA ARG A 112 -22.15 4.16 6.46
C ARG A 112 -20.95 5.00 6.89
N ASP A 113 -20.04 4.40 7.64
CA ASP A 113 -18.84 5.06 8.11
C ASP A 113 -17.72 4.91 7.06
N ILE A 114 -16.95 5.98 6.89
CA ILE A 114 -15.87 6.04 5.91
C ILE A 114 -14.55 6.03 6.67
N HIS A 115 -13.89 4.87 6.63
CA HIS A 115 -12.63 4.60 7.32
C HIS A 115 -11.55 4.28 6.28
N VAL A 116 -10.59 5.20 6.10
CA VAL A 116 -9.60 5.10 5.03
C VAL A 116 -8.28 4.59 5.59
N GLY A 117 -7.90 3.39 5.18
CA GLY A 117 -6.57 2.84 5.41
C GLY A 117 -5.54 3.49 4.51
N VAL A 118 -4.35 3.75 5.04
CA VAL A 118 -3.22 4.26 4.25
C VAL A 118 -2.02 3.33 4.44
N ALA A 119 -1.50 2.81 3.32
CA ALA A 119 -0.38 1.89 3.36
C ALA A 119 0.89 2.60 3.85
N VAL A 120 1.58 2.00 4.83
CA VAL A 120 2.84 2.46 5.42
C VAL A 120 3.84 1.33 5.36
N ASP A 121 4.98 1.58 4.73
CA ASP A 121 6.10 0.65 4.71
C ASP A 121 6.86 0.68 6.05
N THR A 122 7.19 -0.51 6.56
CA THR A 122 7.93 -0.69 7.80
C THR A 122 8.96 -1.80 7.66
N GLU A 123 9.96 -1.82 8.53
CA GLU A 123 10.97 -2.91 8.56
C GLU A 123 10.36 -4.31 8.74
N ARG A 124 9.15 -4.38 9.31
CA ARG A 124 8.42 -5.62 9.57
C ARG A 124 7.43 -5.99 8.46
N GLY A 125 7.36 -5.20 7.40
CA GLY A 125 6.43 -5.35 6.27
C GLY A 125 5.43 -4.20 6.18
N LEU A 126 4.49 -4.32 5.25
CA LEU A 126 3.48 -3.31 4.98
C LEU A 126 2.38 -3.35 6.05
N LEU A 127 2.12 -2.22 6.69
CA LEU A 127 0.97 -2.01 7.58
C LEU A 127 -0.01 -1.01 6.95
N VAL A 128 -1.30 -1.14 7.29
CA VAL A 128 -2.34 -0.26 6.76
C VAL A 128 -3.13 0.36 7.93
N PRO A 129 -2.56 1.35 8.62
CA PRO A 129 -3.30 2.08 9.64
C PRO A 129 -4.49 2.84 9.06
N VAL A 130 -5.54 3.00 9.89
CA VAL A 130 -6.86 3.45 9.46
C VAL A 130 -7.22 4.80 10.06
N VAL A 131 -7.47 5.78 9.19
CA VAL A 131 -8.09 7.06 9.57
C VAL A 131 -9.60 6.85 9.64
N ARG A 132 -10.15 6.88 10.85
CA ARG A 132 -11.58 6.68 11.08
C ARG A 132 -12.38 7.95 10.78
N HIS A 133 -13.59 7.77 10.24
CA HIS A 133 -14.51 8.88 9.92
C HIS A 133 -13.82 10.02 9.15
N ALA A 134 -13.10 9.67 8.10
CA ALA A 134 -12.29 10.60 7.33
C ALA A 134 -13.14 11.71 6.65
N ASP A 135 -14.39 11.40 6.31
CA ASP A 135 -15.40 12.33 5.79
C ASP A 135 -15.67 13.50 6.75
N ARG A 136 -15.63 13.26 8.07
CA ARG A 136 -15.98 14.23 9.12
C ARG A 136 -14.78 15.05 9.61
N LYS A 137 -13.57 14.75 9.13
CA LYS A 137 -12.33 15.38 9.55
C LYS A 137 -11.86 16.44 8.56
N SER A 138 -11.23 17.49 9.07
CA SER A 138 -10.49 18.44 8.25
C SER A 138 -9.18 17.82 7.76
N ILE A 139 -8.61 18.37 6.67
CA ILE A 139 -7.30 17.94 6.15
C ILE A 139 -6.21 18.01 7.23
N ALA A 140 -6.23 19.06 8.07
CA ALA A 140 -5.27 19.19 9.17
C ALA A 140 -5.40 18.07 10.22
N GLN A 141 -6.62 17.70 10.59
CA GLN A 141 -6.87 16.60 11.52
C GLN A 141 -6.42 15.26 10.92
N ILE A 142 -6.74 15.02 9.64
CA ILE A 142 -6.29 13.83 8.92
C ILE A 142 -4.76 13.76 8.89
N ASP A 143 -4.08 14.86 8.57
CA ASP A 143 -2.61 14.88 8.47
C ASP A 143 -1.93 14.63 9.83
N GLN A 144 -2.46 15.19 10.90
CA GLN A 144 -1.95 14.95 12.26
C GLN A 144 -2.13 13.49 12.68
N GLU A 145 -3.32 12.92 12.39
CA GLU A 145 -3.62 11.51 12.69
C GLU A 145 -2.74 10.58 11.87
N LEU A 146 -2.58 10.83 10.56
CA LEU A 146 -1.70 10.05 9.69
C LEU A 146 -0.26 10.04 10.16
N ARG A 147 0.28 11.20 10.59
CA ARG A 147 1.63 11.27 11.15
C ARG A 147 1.77 10.40 12.40
N THR A 148 0.80 10.44 13.30
CA THR A 148 0.79 9.63 14.52
C THR A 148 0.71 8.14 14.20
N LEU A 149 -0.21 7.77 13.31
CA LEU A 149 -0.40 6.39 12.88
C LEU A 149 0.83 5.84 12.17
N ALA A 150 1.42 6.61 11.26
CA ALA A 150 2.65 6.22 10.56
C ALA A 150 3.83 6.05 11.51
N GLN A 151 4.00 6.95 12.47
CA GLN A 151 5.04 6.84 13.50
C GLN A 151 4.86 5.56 14.34
N ARG A 152 3.63 5.26 14.79
CA ARG A 152 3.34 4.02 15.52
C ARG A 152 3.63 2.78 14.69
N ALA A 153 3.27 2.81 13.40
CA ALA A 153 3.56 1.70 12.50
C ALA A 153 5.06 1.45 12.36
N GLN A 154 5.85 2.50 12.12
CA GLN A 154 7.30 2.42 11.96
C GLN A 154 8.03 2.00 13.24
N THR A 155 7.53 2.42 14.41
CA THR A 155 8.12 2.04 15.70
C THR A 155 7.59 0.72 16.27
N GLY A 156 6.67 0.05 15.57
CA GLY A 156 6.08 -1.22 16.02
C GLY A 156 5.10 -1.06 17.20
N GLN A 157 4.54 0.15 17.36
CA GLN A 157 3.60 0.50 18.45
C GLN A 157 2.14 0.57 17.97
N SER A 158 1.85 0.13 16.74
CA SER A 158 0.47 0.05 16.24
C SER A 158 -0.35 -0.91 17.09
N THR A 159 -1.54 -0.47 17.45
CA THR A 159 -2.53 -1.31 18.11
C THR A 159 -3.37 -2.06 17.07
N LEU A 160 -4.10 -3.10 17.50
CA LEU A 160 -5.06 -3.77 16.63
C LEU A 160 -6.15 -2.81 16.14
N ASP A 161 -6.55 -1.86 16.98
CA ASP A 161 -7.52 -0.83 16.61
C ASP A 161 -7.01 0.11 15.53
N ASP A 162 -5.72 0.47 15.55
CA ASP A 162 -5.10 1.28 14.50
C ASP A 162 -5.12 0.60 13.12
N LEU A 163 -5.17 -0.74 13.06
CA LEU A 163 -5.00 -1.54 11.84
C LEU A 163 -6.28 -2.24 11.37
N SER A 164 -7.40 -2.03 12.04
CA SER A 164 -8.66 -2.73 11.74
C SER A 164 -9.80 -1.79 11.38
N GLY A 165 -10.84 -2.33 10.72
CA GLY A 165 -12.07 -1.62 10.42
C GLY A 165 -11.98 -0.62 9.27
N GLY A 166 -10.93 -0.66 8.45
CA GLY A 166 -10.85 0.10 7.20
C GLY A 166 -11.95 -0.31 6.23
N THR A 167 -12.52 0.66 5.52
CA THR A 167 -13.55 0.42 4.49
C THR A 167 -13.05 0.68 3.09
N PHE A 168 -11.96 1.43 2.96
CA PHE A 168 -11.25 1.74 1.72
C PHE A 168 -9.75 1.88 2.00
N THR A 169 -8.90 1.63 1.01
CA THR A 169 -7.44 1.73 1.20
C THR A 169 -6.80 2.60 0.14
N ILE A 170 -5.88 3.46 0.56
CA ILE A 170 -5.00 4.23 -0.32
C ILE A 170 -3.58 3.69 -0.19
N THR A 171 -2.97 3.37 -1.33
CA THR A 171 -1.55 3.02 -1.42
C THR A 171 -0.87 4.02 -2.34
N ASN A 172 0.19 4.68 -1.85
CA ASN A 172 0.92 5.69 -2.58
C ASN A 172 2.41 5.34 -2.62
N LEU A 173 2.91 5.02 -3.79
CA LEU A 173 4.32 4.71 -4.07
C LEU A 173 5.02 5.82 -4.88
N GLY A 174 4.35 6.96 -5.11
CA GLY A 174 4.90 8.06 -5.90
C GLY A 174 6.21 8.62 -5.34
N ALA A 175 6.39 8.62 -4.01
CA ALA A 175 7.64 9.02 -3.36
C ALA A 175 8.83 8.08 -3.68
N LEU A 176 8.56 6.87 -4.15
CA LEU A 176 9.54 5.87 -4.54
C LEU A 176 9.77 5.83 -6.06
N GLY A 177 9.18 6.78 -6.81
CA GLY A 177 9.32 6.87 -8.27
C GLY A 177 8.54 5.79 -9.03
N VAL A 178 7.48 5.24 -8.45
CA VAL A 178 6.59 4.28 -9.10
C VAL A 178 5.44 5.02 -9.77
N ASP A 179 5.34 4.92 -11.09
CA ASP A 179 4.29 5.59 -11.87
C ASP A 179 2.97 4.81 -11.86
N ALA A 180 3.03 3.48 -11.91
CA ALA A 180 1.84 2.64 -11.88
C ALA A 180 2.14 1.26 -11.28
N PHE A 181 1.15 0.69 -10.59
CA PHE A 181 1.18 -0.68 -10.07
C PHE A 181 -0.23 -1.20 -9.90
N THR A 182 -0.38 -2.52 -9.82
CA THR A 182 -1.67 -3.16 -9.53
C THR A 182 -1.69 -3.59 -8.06
N PRO A 183 -2.48 -2.92 -7.20
CA PRO A 183 -2.58 -3.30 -5.80
C PRO A 183 -3.37 -4.61 -5.66
N ILE A 184 -3.02 -5.43 -4.66
CA ILE A 184 -3.85 -6.54 -4.20
C ILE A 184 -4.77 -6.00 -3.10
N ILE A 185 -6.07 -6.29 -3.20
CA ILE A 185 -7.05 -5.86 -2.20
C ILE A 185 -6.70 -6.49 -0.85
N ASN A 186 -6.63 -5.69 0.21
CA ASN A 186 -6.41 -6.17 1.56
C ASN A 186 -7.72 -6.78 2.08
N TYR A 187 -7.73 -8.10 2.24
CA TYR A 187 -8.89 -8.94 2.56
C TYR A 187 -9.00 -9.16 4.09
#